data_8d328c2e6d4f6fba163794f02da27aa2
#
_entry.id   8d328c2e6d4f6fba163794f02da27aa2
#
_cell.length_a   1.000
_cell.length_b   1.000
_cell.length_c   1.000
_cell.angle_alpha   90.00
_cell.angle_beta   90.00
_cell.angle_gamma   90.00
#
_symmetry.space_group_name_H-M   'P 1'
#
loop_
_entity.id
_entity.type
_entity.pdbx_description
1 polymer ?
#
loop_
_entity_poly.entity_id
_entity_poly.type
_entity_poly.pdbx_seq_one_letter_code
_entity_poly.pdbx_strand_id
1 'polypeptide(L)'
;MSDRPPLPPFDRESALTKVQAAEDAWNTRDPERVAGAYTVDSAWRNRDAFFTGRPAIIEFLTAKWNRELDYALRKNLWAFGGNRIAVRFQYESHDGRGQWWRSYGNELWEFDEHGLMRRREASINDVAIAESERRIFGPRPAGERGIEFPLQ
;
A
#
# COMPACT_ATOMS: atom_id res chain seq x y z
N MET A 1 -10.42 -20.71 -6.98
CA MET A 1 -9.96 -19.44 -6.39
C MET A 1 -10.97 -18.36 -6.70
N SER A 2 -11.40 -17.64 -5.71
CA SER A 2 -12.39 -16.59 -5.92
C SER A 2 -11.73 -15.35 -6.55
N ASP A 3 -12.45 -14.73 -7.47
CA ASP A 3 -12.03 -13.48 -8.08
C ASP A 3 -12.05 -12.34 -7.06
N ARG A 4 -11.19 -11.35 -7.30
CA ARG A 4 -11.13 -10.13 -6.51
C ARG A 4 -11.32 -8.92 -7.42
N PRO A 5 -12.58 -8.61 -7.73
CA PRO A 5 -12.88 -7.46 -8.61
C PRO A 5 -12.41 -6.13 -7.99
N PRO A 6 -12.18 -5.12 -8.85
CA PRO A 6 -12.28 -5.17 -10.31
C PRO A 6 -11.16 -5.99 -10.95
N LEU A 7 -11.48 -6.60 -12.08
CA LEU A 7 -10.56 -7.45 -12.84
C LEU A 7 -9.87 -6.64 -13.95
N PRO A 8 -8.62 -7.02 -14.34
CA PRO A 8 -8.01 -6.42 -15.51
C PRO A 8 -8.74 -6.84 -16.80
N PRO A 9 -8.65 -6.10 -17.91
CA PRO A 9 -7.87 -4.85 -18.04
C PRO A 9 -8.54 -3.69 -17.30
N PHE A 10 -7.71 -2.83 -16.72
CA PHE A 10 -8.20 -1.71 -15.93
C PHE A 10 -8.52 -0.51 -16.80
N ASP A 11 -9.59 0.20 -16.44
CA ASP A 11 -9.86 1.56 -16.86
C ASP A 11 -9.58 2.50 -15.66
N ARG A 12 -9.81 3.80 -15.84
CA ARG A 12 -9.53 4.75 -14.77
C ARG A 12 -10.36 4.46 -13.52
N GLU A 13 -11.64 4.18 -13.67
CA GLU A 13 -12.53 3.92 -12.54
C GLU A 13 -12.12 2.67 -11.77
N SER A 14 -11.86 1.57 -12.48
CA SER A 14 -11.45 0.32 -11.84
C SER A 14 -10.05 0.41 -11.21
N ALA A 15 -9.14 1.15 -11.84
CA ALA A 15 -7.82 1.42 -11.27
C ALA A 15 -7.94 2.23 -9.97
N LEU A 16 -8.75 3.28 -9.94
CA LEU A 16 -9.02 4.05 -8.73
C LEU A 16 -9.61 3.19 -7.62
N THR A 17 -10.53 2.29 -7.96
CA THR A 17 -11.13 1.35 -6.99
C THR A 17 -10.06 0.43 -6.40
N LYS A 18 -9.14 -0.11 -7.22
CA LYS A 18 -8.04 -0.96 -6.73
C LYS A 18 -7.11 -0.20 -5.79
N VAL A 19 -6.76 1.04 -6.13
CA VAL A 19 -5.87 1.86 -5.31
C VAL A 19 -6.51 2.16 -3.95
N GLN A 20 -7.79 2.54 -3.94
CA GLN A 20 -8.49 2.82 -2.68
C GLN A 20 -8.65 1.56 -1.84
N ALA A 21 -8.95 0.41 -2.45
CA ALA A 21 -9.05 -0.86 -1.73
C ALA A 21 -7.73 -1.23 -1.06
N ALA A 22 -6.60 -1.00 -1.74
CA ALA A 22 -5.28 -1.24 -1.16
C ALA A 22 -5.00 -0.32 0.02
N GLU A 23 -5.29 0.97 -0.12
CA GLU A 23 -5.14 1.93 0.99
C GLU A 23 -5.97 1.49 2.20
N ASP A 24 -7.23 1.13 1.98
CA ASP A 24 -8.14 0.69 3.05
C ASP A 24 -7.61 -0.57 3.75
N ALA A 25 -7.16 -1.56 2.97
CA ALA A 25 -6.64 -2.82 3.53
C ALA A 25 -5.38 -2.58 4.37
N TRP A 26 -4.43 -1.82 3.86
CA TRP A 26 -3.18 -1.54 4.57
C TRP A 26 -3.41 -0.70 5.84
N ASN A 27 -4.39 0.19 5.84
CA ASN A 27 -4.75 0.97 7.02
C ASN A 27 -5.39 0.11 8.13
N THR A 28 -5.80 -1.13 7.84
CA THR A 28 -6.24 -2.05 8.90
C THR A 28 -5.08 -2.55 9.73
N ARG A 29 -3.86 -2.51 9.21
CA ARG A 29 -2.64 -3.05 9.82
C ARG A 29 -2.79 -4.53 10.19
N ASP A 30 -3.55 -5.26 9.37
CA ASP A 30 -3.82 -6.69 9.53
C ASP A 30 -3.08 -7.44 8.41
N PRO A 31 -1.95 -8.12 8.73
CA PRO A 31 -1.15 -8.80 7.71
C PRO A 31 -1.91 -9.86 6.91
N GLU A 32 -2.76 -10.64 7.56
CA GLU A 32 -3.51 -11.69 6.86
C GLU A 32 -4.53 -11.10 5.91
N ARG A 33 -5.22 -10.05 6.32
CA ARG A 33 -6.18 -9.35 5.48
C ARG A 33 -5.51 -8.74 4.25
N VAL A 34 -4.36 -8.11 4.42
CA VAL A 34 -3.59 -7.55 3.31
C VAL A 34 -3.13 -8.65 2.37
N ALA A 35 -2.59 -9.74 2.91
CA ALA A 35 -2.06 -10.85 2.10
C ALA A 35 -3.11 -11.47 1.18
N GLY A 36 -4.39 -11.43 1.55
CA GLY A 36 -5.48 -11.96 0.74
C GLY A 36 -5.66 -11.27 -0.63
N ALA A 37 -5.08 -10.09 -0.83
CA ALA A 37 -5.14 -9.36 -2.10
C ALA A 37 -4.08 -9.82 -3.10
N TYR A 38 -3.16 -10.68 -2.68
CA TYR A 38 -2.00 -11.12 -3.46
C TYR A 38 -2.14 -12.59 -3.86
N THR A 39 -1.51 -12.95 -4.98
CA THR A 39 -1.49 -14.37 -5.38
C THR A 39 -0.68 -15.18 -4.37
N VAL A 40 -0.91 -16.50 -4.33
CA VAL A 40 -0.21 -17.38 -3.38
C VAL A 40 1.31 -17.37 -3.60
N ASP A 41 1.75 -17.04 -4.80
CA ASP A 41 3.16 -16.97 -5.21
C ASP A 41 3.60 -15.55 -5.57
N SER A 42 2.91 -14.53 -5.05
CA SER A 42 3.19 -13.14 -5.37
C SER A 42 4.65 -12.77 -5.09
N ALA A 43 5.27 -12.10 -6.05
CA ALA A 43 6.67 -11.68 -5.94
C ALA A 43 6.72 -10.22 -5.49
N TRP A 44 7.52 -9.96 -4.45
CA TRP A 44 7.64 -8.64 -3.86
C TRP A 44 9.07 -8.13 -3.83
N ARG A 45 9.22 -6.85 -4.12
CA ARG A 45 10.35 -6.06 -3.66
C ARG A 45 9.80 -4.92 -2.80
N ASN A 46 10.29 -4.81 -1.58
CA ASN A 46 9.99 -3.66 -0.72
C ASN A 46 11.32 -3.06 -0.29
N ARG A 47 11.64 -1.88 -0.79
CA ARG A 47 12.98 -1.28 -0.63
C ARG A 47 14.03 -2.21 -1.22
N ASP A 48 14.91 -2.76 -0.39
CA ASP A 48 15.95 -3.73 -0.78
C ASP A 48 15.63 -5.16 -0.33
N ALA A 49 14.43 -5.40 0.18
CA ALA A 49 13.98 -6.73 0.58
C ALA A 49 13.21 -7.39 -0.56
N PHE A 50 13.57 -8.64 -0.85
CA PHE A 50 12.96 -9.45 -1.92
C PHE A 50 12.43 -10.73 -1.31
N PHE A 51 11.17 -11.05 -1.58
CA PHE A 51 10.55 -12.27 -1.10
C PHE A 51 9.34 -12.65 -1.94
N THR A 52 8.87 -13.88 -1.77
CA THR A 52 7.80 -14.45 -2.57
C THR A 52 6.84 -15.23 -1.68
N GLY A 53 5.54 -15.09 -1.94
CA GLY A 53 4.49 -15.90 -1.32
C GLY A 53 3.82 -15.25 -0.11
N ARG A 54 2.58 -15.67 0.14
CA ARG A 54 1.78 -15.11 1.22
C ARG A 54 2.40 -15.26 2.62
N PRO A 55 2.98 -16.43 2.99
CA PRO A 55 3.61 -16.53 4.30
C PRO A 55 4.71 -15.50 4.53
N ALA A 56 5.54 -15.26 3.51
CA ALA A 56 6.60 -14.25 3.59
C ALA A 56 6.03 -12.83 3.66
N ILE A 57 4.93 -12.56 2.94
CA ILE A 57 4.22 -11.27 3.01
C ILE A 57 3.70 -11.04 4.42
N ILE A 58 3.06 -12.02 5.02
CA ILE A 58 2.51 -11.93 6.38
C ILE A 58 3.63 -11.67 7.39
N GLU A 59 4.73 -12.40 7.29
CA GLU A 59 5.90 -12.22 8.16
C GLU A 59 6.46 -10.80 8.03
N PHE A 60 6.64 -10.32 6.80
CA PHE A 60 7.12 -8.97 6.53
C PHE A 60 6.21 -7.90 7.14
N LEU A 61 4.90 -8.01 6.92
CA LEU A 61 3.93 -7.03 7.40
C LEU A 61 3.79 -7.05 8.92
N THR A 62 3.88 -8.24 9.53
CA THR A 62 3.86 -8.38 10.98
C THR A 62 5.03 -7.61 11.60
N ALA A 63 6.24 -7.79 11.07
CA ALA A 63 7.42 -7.07 11.54
C ALA A 63 7.29 -5.56 11.30
N LYS A 64 6.75 -5.17 10.12
CA LYS A 64 6.54 -3.77 9.76
C LYS A 64 5.66 -3.06 10.80
N TRP A 65 4.48 -3.58 11.10
CA TRP A 65 3.53 -2.91 11.99
C TRP A 65 3.84 -3.12 13.48
N ASN A 66 4.78 -4.00 13.81
CA ASN A 66 5.35 -4.07 15.15
C ASN A 66 6.34 -2.95 15.42
N ARG A 67 6.98 -2.39 14.38
CA ARG A 67 7.93 -1.28 14.52
C ARG A 67 7.43 0.07 14.03
N GLU A 68 6.49 0.08 13.07
CA GLU A 68 5.89 1.31 12.56
C GLU A 68 4.55 1.53 13.25
N LEU A 69 4.60 2.23 14.38
CA LEU A 69 3.46 2.40 15.26
C LEU A 69 2.54 3.54 14.80
N ASP A 70 1.25 3.41 15.04
CA ASP A 70 0.22 4.37 14.61
C ASP A 70 0.28 4.69 13.11
N TYR A 71 0.63 3.68 12.33
CA TYR A 71 0.74 3.76 10.88
C TYR A 71 -0.57 4.20 10.24
N ALA A 72 -0.48 5.17 9.34
CA ALA A 72 -1.61 5.63 8.52
C ALA A 72 -1.11 6.03 7.14
N LEU A 73 -1.87 5.67 6.11
CA LEU A 73 -1.45 5.65 4.71
C LEU A 73 -2.43 6.41 3.82
N ARG A 74 -1.87 7.07 2.79
CA ARG A 74 -2.62 7.63 1.65
C ARG A 74 -1.98 7.18 0.35
N LYS A 75 -2.77 6.62 -0.57
CA LYS A 75 -2.34 6.22 -1.90
C LYS A 75 -3.09 6.98 -2.97
N ASN A 76 -2.39 7.31 -4.05
CA ASN A 76 -3.02 7.90 -5.23
C ASN A 76 -2.60 7.16 -6.49
N LEU A 77 -3.55 7.01 -7.41
CA LEU A 77 -3.28 6.45 -8.73
C LEU A 77 -2.37 7.41 -9.51
N TRP A 78 -1.30 6.86 -10.09
CA TRP A 78 -0.43 7.63 -10.97
C TRP A 78 -0.71 7.32 -12.44
N ALA A 79 -0.74 6.03 -12.78
CA ALA A 79 -0.97 5.57 -14.15
C ALA A 79 -1.47 4.13 -14.13
N PHE A 80 -2.08 3.70 -15.23
CA PHE A 80 -2.53 2.32 -15.39
C PHE A 80 -2.51 1.91 -16.85
N GLY A 81 -2.50 0.60 -17.10
CA GLY A 81 -2.58 0.04 -18.45
C GLY A 81 -2.61 -1.48 -18.39
N GLY A 82 -3.57 -2.09 -19.10
CA GLY A 82 -3.72 -3.54 -19.09
C GLY A 82 -3.97 -4.07 -17.68
N ASN A 83 -3.05 -4.90 -17.19
CA ASN A 83 -3.12 -5.47 -15.84
C ASN A 83 -2.16 -4.79 -14.85
N ARG A 84 -1.70 -3.57 -15.15
CA ARG A 84 -0.70 -2.86 -14.35
C ARG A 84 -1.23 -1.53 -13.82
N ILE A 85 -0.82 -1.19 -12.60
CA ILE A 85 -1.16 0.07 -11.96
C ILE A 85 0.11 0.63 -11.30
N ALA A 86 0.38 1.91 -11.54
CA ALA A 86 1.43 2.64 -10.85
C ALA A 86 0.81 3.58 -9.81
N VAL A 87 1.40 3.63 -8.63
CA VAL A 87 0.84 4.31 -7.45
C VAL A 87 1.91 5.18 -6.80
N ARG A 88 1.51 6.36 -6.33
CA ARG A 88 2.30 7.12 -5.39
C ARG A 88 1.63 7.07 -4.02
N PHE A 89 2.43 7.09 -2.95
CA PHE A 89 1.87 7.03 -1.61
C PHE A 89 2.73 7.77 -0.61
N GLN A 90 2.10 8.11 0.51
CA GLN A 90 2.77 8.59 1.69
C GLN A 90 2.16 7.90 2.90
N TYR A 91 2.98 7.58 3.88
CA TYR A 91 2.46 7.13 5.16
C TYR A 91 3.26 7.75 6.31
N GLU A 92 2.65 7.77 7.47
CA GLU A 92 3.31 8.26 8.68
C GLU A 92 3.24 7.20 9.75
N SER A 93 4.27 7.14 10.57
CA SER A 93 4.36 6.24 11.70
C SER A 93 5.42 6.74 12.65
N HIS A 94 5.44 6.22 13.87
CA HIS A 94 6.53 6.49 14.79
C HIS A 94 7.21 5.19 15.23
N ASP A 95 8.46 5.29 15.64
CA ASP A 95 9.20 4.14 16.16
C ASP A 95 8.99 3.99 17.68
N GLY A 96 9.60 2.98 18.28
CA GLY A 96 9.47 2.70 19.70
C GLY A 96 10.09 3.77 20.63
N ARG A 97 10.79 4.76 20.06
CA ARG A 97 11.40 5.88 20.78
C ARG A 97 10.59 7.17 20.64
N GLY A 98 9.47 7.11 19.92
CA GLY A 98 8.62 8.29 19.70
C GLY A 98 9.06 9.19 18.56
N GLN A 99 10.06 8.80 17.77
CA GLN A 99 10.44 9.55 16.57
C GLN A 99 9.42 9.29 15.47
N TRP A 100 8.80 10.36 14.96
CA TRP A 100 7.88 10.29 13.84
C TRP A 100 8.62 10.35 12.50
N TRP A 101 8.06 9.63 11.53
CA TRP A 101 8.58 9.53 10.17
C TRP A 101 7.45 9.74 9.17
N ARG A 102 7.76 10.42 8.08
CA ARG A 102 6.91 10.43 6.89
C ARG A 102 7.65 9.71 5.78
N SER A 103 6.98 8.71 5.22
CA SER A 103 7.57 7.87 4.17
C SER A 103 6.91 8.19 2.85
N TYR A 104 7.73 8.51 1.84
CA TYR A 104 7.31 8.83 0.49
C TYR A 104 7.65 7.65 -0.40
N GLY A 105 6.67 7.14 -1.14
CA GLY A 105 6.89 5.96 -1.96
C GLY A 105 6.19 5.96 -3.30
N ASN A 106 6.73 5.10 -4.15
CA ASN A 106 6.14 4.77 -5.44
C ASN A 106 6.05 3.26 -5.54
N GLU A 107 4.96 2.77 -6.11
CA GLU A 107 4.72 1.34 -6.29
C GLU A 107 4.38 1.01 -7.73
N LEU A 108 4.81 -0.18 -8.15
CA LEU A 108 4.43 -0.78 -9.42
C LEU A 108 3.70 -2.09 -9.12
N TRP A 109 2.49 -2.21 -9.60
CA TRP A 109 1.63 -3.38 -9.38
C TRP A 109 1.31 -4.10 -10.68
N GLU A 110 1.31 -5.42 -10.62
CA GLU A 110 0.84 -6.27 -11.71
C GLU A 110 -0.14 -7.30 -11.17
N PHE A 111 -1.27 -7.48 -11.84
CA PHE A 111 -2.36 -8.36 -11.40
C PHE A 111 -2.50 -9.57 -12.32
N ASP A 112 -3.03 -10.66 -11.77
CA ASP A 112 -3.45 -11.79 -12.57
C ASP A 112 -4.89 -11.59 -13.10
N GLU A 113 -5.40 -12.56 -13.83
CA GLU A 113 -6.74 -12.52 -14.43
C GLU A 113 -7.88 -12.55 -13.40
N HIS A 114 -7.58 -12.98 -12.16
CA HIS A 114 -8.53 -13.03 -11.06
C HIS A 114 -8.54 -11.76 -10.20
N GLY A 115 -7.76 -10.76 -10.56
CA GLY A 115 -7.68 -9.50 -9.83
C GLY A 115 -6.81 -9.57 -8.57
N LEU A 116 -6.00 -10.60 -8.43
CA LEU A 116 -5.00 -10.71 -7.36
C LEU A 116 -3.66 -10.16 -7.83
N MET A 117 -2.97 -9.44 -6.97
CA MET A 117 -1.68 -8.84 -7.31
C MET A 117 -0.60 -9.92 -7.25
N ARG A 118 0.06 -10.16 -8.40
CA ARG A 118 1.10 -11.17 -8.53
C ARG A 118 2.51 -10.63 -8.44
N ARG A 119 2.66 -9.30 -8.54
CA ARG A 119 3.97 -8.64 -8.45
C ARG A 119 3.79 -7.25 -7.88
N ARG A 120 4.65 -6.91 -6.92
CA ARG A 120 4.68 -5.59 -6.30
C ARG A 120 6.12 -5.15 -6.14
N GLU A 121 6.42 -3.93 -6.59
CA GLU A 121 7.70 -3.29 -6.36
C GLU A 121 7.44 -1.95 -5.66
N ALA A 122 8.11 -1.71 -4.55
CA ALA A 122 7.96 -0.48 -3.80
C ALA A 122 9.31 0.15 -3.47
N SER A 123 9.46 1.40 -3.87
CA SER A 123 10.62 2.23 -3.52
C SER A 123 10.15 3.28 -2.54
N ILE A 124 10.86 3.45 -1.41
CA ILE A 124 10.39 4.26 -0.30
C ILE A 124 11.56 5.03 0.30
N ASN A 125 11.34 6.32 0.57
CA ASN A 125 12.27 7.18 1.29
C ASN A 125 11.61 7.71 2.55
N ASP A 126 12.33 7.66 3.67
CA ASP A 126 11.83 8.10 4.96
C ASP A 126 12.38 9.48 5.31
N VAL A 127 11.53 10.34 5.87
CA VAL A 127 11.89 11.66 6.34
C VAL A 127 11.47 11.78 7.81
N ALA A 128 12.43 12.14 8.68
CA ALA A 128 12.12 12.39 10.08
C ALA A 128 11.29 13.67 10.19
N ILE A 129 10.22 13.61 10.96
CA ILE A 129 9.34 14.76 11.20
C ILE A 129 9.10 14.93 12.71
N ALA A 130 8.67 16.11 13.11
CA ALA A 130 8.12 16.32 14.45
C ALA A 130 6.69 15.77 14.50
N GLU A 131 6.24 15.35 15.65
CA GLU A 131 4.85 14.91 15.82
C GLU A 131 3.86 15.99 15.40
N SER A 132 4.18 17.26 15.67
CA SER A 132 3.36 18.41 15.28
C SER A 132 3.24 18.59 13.75
N GLU A 133 4.09 17.93 12.99
CA GLU A 133 4.06 17.99 11.53
C GLU A 133 3.21 16.87 10.90
N ARG A 134 2.63 16.00 11.71
CA ARG A 134 1.75 14.93 11.24
C ARG A 134 0.56 15.49 10.47
N ARG A 135 0.16 14.78 9.41
CA ARG A 135 -1.00 15.13 8.60
C ARG A 135 -1.83 13.92 8.14
N ILE A 136 -1.46 12.71 8.57
CA ILE A 136 -2.21 11.48 8.27
C ILE A 136 -2.56 10.81 9.61
N PHE A 137 -3.88 10.73 9.90
CA PHE A 137 -4.37 10.33 11.23
C PHE A 137 -5.34 9.14 11.14
N GLY A 138 -4.97 8.10 10.42
CA GLY A 138 -5.79 6.92 10.26
C GLY A 138 -6.43 6.82 8.88
N PRO A 139 -7.45 5.98 8.70
CA PRO A 139 -8.11 5.82 7.41
C PRO A 139 -8.63 7.14 6.85
N ARG A 140 -8.64 7.23 5.53
CA ARG A 140 -9.13 8.42 4.83
C ARG A 140 -10.62 8.60 5.11
N PRO A 141 -11.05 9.79 5.59
CA PRO A 141 -12.49 10.07 5.72
C PRO A 141 -13.18 9.99 4.37
N ALA A 142 -14.47 9.63 4.38
CA ALA A 142 -15.26 9.46 3.15
C ALA A 142 -15.24 10.71 2.27
N GLY A 143 -15.29 11.90 2.86
CA GLY A 143 -15.26 13.16 2.12
C GLY A 143 -13.90 13.49 1.48
N GLU A 144 -12.86 12.76 1.83
CA GLU A 144 -11.51 12.95 1.27
C GLU A 144 -11.16 11.90 0.23
N ARG A 145 -12.04 10.93 -0.03
CA ARG A 145 -11.81 9.92 -1.05
C ARG A 145 -11.73 10.57 -2.42
N GLY A 146 -10.74 10.14 -3.21
CA GLY A 146 -10.47 10.69 -4.53
C GLY A 146 -9.66 11.98 -4.54
N ILE A 147 -9.38 12.57 -3.39
CA ILE A 147 -8.52 13.76 -3.31
C ILE A 147 -7.06 13.30 -3.38
N GLU A 148 -6.32 13.92 -4.30
CA GLU A 148 -4.89 13.64 -4.43
C GLU A 148 -4.13 14.23 -3.24
N PHE A 149 -3.27 13.39 -2.62
CA PHE A 149 -2.46 13.81 -1.50
C PHE A 149 -1.32 14.73 -1.99
N PRO A 150 -0.94 15.78 -1.25
CA PRO A 150 0.05 16.74 -1.72
C PRO A 150 1.42 16.12 -1.96
N LEU A 151 2.21 16.77 -2.83
CA LEU A 151 3.58 16.35 -3.14
C LEU A 151 4.46 16.32 -1.90
N GLN A 152 4.27 17.30 -1.02
CA GLN A 152 5.12 17.45 0.16
C GLN A 152 4.29 17.60 1.42
#